data_0433c3d77e2dc98ab46bb2f2f6a26845
#
_entry.id   0433c3d77e2dc98ab46bb2f2f6a26845
#
_cell.length_a   1.000
_cell.length_b   1.000
_cell.length_c   1.000
_cell.angle_alpha   90.00
_cell.angle_beta   90.00
_cell.angle_gamma   90.00
#
_symmetry.space_group_name_H-M   'P 1'
#
loop_
_entity.id
_entity.type
_entity.pdbx_description
1 polymer ?
#
loop_
_entity_poly.entity_id
_entity_poly.type
_entity_poly.pdbx_seq_one_letter_code
_entity_poly.pdbx_strand_id
1 'polypeptide(L)'
;MECVAVNIQRIEVPPLVEVGTEAVILDCQYKTNNASPPGLVMKWFFNGSSGLVYQWIPPLRPQFIGLLKGKVDLDFRISEEPLQAYRAIKILKPSTDLSGNYTCVVSSFLEEDKQTRPMIVYSPGKNFHFVQEKKYVFLVTLICSAENLYPRPEISILAQGKPLKQAVTELKMNSWGLYAVTTKAVVHDDDVRTPYEEFTCTLSLLPANYTTNRTTVYYPGLMPTAYIAAYEVEKPQERHSNVGAYDECILGCNSHTSAASEQSREQTIDVLLAPYNTRTTNA
;
A
#
# COMPACT_ATOMS: atom_id res chain seq x y z
N MET A 1 -31.34 -8.71 -49.63
CA MET A 1 -30.70 -9.50 -48.59
C MET A 1 -30.25 -8.50 -47.55
N GLU A 2 -30.95 -8.38 -46.45
CA GLU A 2 -30.46 -7.60 -45.32
C GLU A 2 -29.29 -8.39 -44.70
N CYS A 3 -28.09 -7.78 -44.66
CA CYS A 3 -26.95 -8.36 -43.95
C CYS A 3 -27.35 -8.45 -42.47
N VAL A 4 -27.27 -9.65 -41.92
CA VAL A 4 -27.50 -9.91 -40.48
C VAL A 4 -26.20 -9.48 -39.78
N ALA A 5 -26.12 -8.21 -39.41
CA ALA A 5 -24.95 -7.69 -38.75
C ALA A 5 -25.09 -7.84 -37.23
N VAL A 6 -24.14 -8.51 -36.61
CA VAL A 6 -23.88 -8.38 -35.17
C VAL A 6 -22.91 -7.21 -35.00
N ASN A 7 -23.27 -6.24 -34.18
CA ASN A 7 -22.44 -5.05 -33.98
C ASN A 7 -22.39 -4.64 -32.51
N ILE A 8 -21.19 -4.53 -31.95
CA ILE A 8 -20.96 -4.01 -30.60
C ILE A 8 -21.08 -2.48 -30.62
N GLN A 9 -22.13 -1.99 -30.01
CA GLN A 9 -22.41 -0.56 -29.90
C GLN A 9 -21.50 0.14 -28.90
N ARG A 10 -21.25 -0.54 -27.77
CA ARG A 10 -20.45 0.01 -26.69
C ARG A 10 -19.89 -1.11 -25.80
N ILE A 11 -18.64 -0.97 -25.41
CA ILE A 11 -18.02 -1.79 -24.38
C ILE A 11 -17.69 -0.91 -23.18
N GLU A 12 -18.19 -1.29 -22.02
CA GLU A 12 -17.95 -0.62 -20.73
C GLU A 12 -17.08 -1.50 -19.88
N VAL A 13 -15.86 -1.06 -19.66
CA VAL A 13 -14.88 -1.64 -18.73
C VAL A 13 -14.30 -0.48 -17.95
N PRO A 14 -14.48 -0.40 -16.63
CA PRO A 14 -13.90 0.66 -15.83
C PRO A 14 -12.38 0.66 -15.99
N PRO A 15 -11.77 1.79 -16.40
CA PRO A 15 -10.33 1.82 -16.65
C PRO A 15 -9.50 1.69 -15.37
N LEU A 16 -10.04 2.14 -14.23
CA LEU A 16 -9.39 2.11 -12.91
C LEU A 16 -10.37 1.60 -11.86
N VAL A 17 -9.91 0.66 -11.04
CA VAL A 17 -10.68 0.08 -9.93
C VAL A 17 -9.74 -0.02 -8.73
N GLU A 18 -10.16 0.45 -7.57
CA GLU A 18 -9.39 0.31 -6.35
C GLU A 18 -9.67 -1.05 -5.68
N VAL A 19 -8.61 -1.71 -5.18
CA VAL A 19 -8.75 -2.90 -4.34
C VAL A 19 -9.60 -2.57 -3.11
N GLY A 20 -10.60 -3.40 -2.84
CA GLY A 20 -11.60 -3.14 -1.79
C GLY A 20 -12.94 -2.65 -2.32
N THR A 21 -13.04 -2.32 -3.61
CA THR A 21 -14.32 -2.10 -4.29
C THR A 21 -15.17 -3.37 -4.18
N GLU A 22 -16.44 -3.22 -3.83
CA GLU A 22 -17.35 -4.37 -3.60
C GLU A 22 -17.60 -5.17 -4.88
N ALA A 23 -17.87 -4.48 -5.98
CA ALA A 23 -18.09 -5.10 -7.27
C ALA A 23 -17.77 -4.14 -8.42
N VAL A 24 -17.46 -4.71 -9.58
CA VAL A 24 -17.30 -4.00 -10.85
C VAL A 24 -18.08 -4.70 -11.95
N ILE A 25 -18.70 -3.92 -12.85
CA ILE A 25 -19.48 -4.43 -13.96
C ILE A 25 -18.74 -4.17 -15.26
N LEU A 26 -18.57 -5.23 -16.05
CA LEU A 26 -18.12 -5.16 -17.45
C LEU A 26 -19.34 -5.38 -18.32
N ASP A 27 -19.71 -4.45 -19.20
CA ASP A 27 -20.86 -4.56 -20.08
C ASP A 27 -20.45 -4.47 -21.56
N CYS A 28 -21.07 -5.31 -22.38
CA CYS A 28 -20.86 -5.34 -23.82
C CYS A 28 -22.21 -5.19 -24.52
N GLN A 29 -22.55 -3.98 -24.85
CA GLN A 29 -23.81 -3.62 -25.50
C GLN A 29 -23.69 -3.89 -27.00
N TYR A 30 -24.51 -4.77 -27.51
CA TYR A 30 -24.54 -5.11 -28.93
C TYR A 30 -25.95 -5.06 -29.50
N LYS A 31 -26.04 -4.93 -30.80
CA LYS A 31 -27.28 -5.05 -31.59
C LYS A 31 -27.15 -6.17 -32.58
N THR A 32 -28.31 -6.76 -32.87
CA THR A 32 -28.48 -7.74 -33.93
C THR A 32 -29.58 -7.25 -34.86
N ASN A 33 -29.43 -7.38 -36.16
CA ASN A 33 -30.43 -6.96 -37.12
C ASN A 33 -31.65 -7.93 -37.14
N ASN A 34 -31.48 -9.14 -36.62
CA ASN A 34 -32.53 -10.13 -36.47
C ASN A 34 -32.94 -10.29 -35.00
N ALA A 35 -34.23 -10.50 -34.77
CA ALA A 35 -34.79 -10.79 -33.45
C ALA A 35 -34.21 -12.06 -32.81
N SER A 36 -33.66 -12.99 -33.60
CA SER A 36 -33.02 -14.22 -33.13
C SER A 36 -31.91 -14.64 -34.12
N PRO A 37 -30.68 -14.07 -34.04
CA PRO A 37 -29.61 -14.46 -34.93
C PRO A 37 -29.17 -15.91 -34.64
N PRO A 38 -29.12 -16.77 -35.66
CA PRO A 38 -28.74 -18.17 -35.46
C PRO A 38 -27.27 -18.28 -35.02
N GLY A 39 -27.02 -19.09 -33.98
CA GLY A 39 -25.69 -19.31 -33.47
C GLY A 39 -25.08 -18.15 -32.71
N LEU A 40 -25.92 -17.28 -32.10
CA LEU A 40 -25.45 -16.18 -31.26
C LEU A 40 -24.65 -16.69 -30.07
N VAL A 41 -23.42 -16.21 -29.95
CA VAL A 41 -22.50 -16.51 -28.84
C VAL A 41 -21.81 -15.22 -28.42
N MET A 42 -21.75 -15.00 -27.14
CA MET A 42 -20.98 -13.92 -26.54
C MET A 42 -19.84 -14.48 -25.69
N LYS A 43 -18.66 -13.91 -25.84
CA LYS A 43 -17.46 -14.32 -25.12
C LYS A 43 -16.71 -13.12 -24.57
N TRP A 44 -16.10 -13.30 -23.41
CA TRP A 44 -15.07 -12.37 -22.91
C TRP A 44 -13.74 -13.07 -22.77
N PHE A 45 -12.73 -12.39 -23.23
CA PHE A 45 -11.33 -12.84 -23.13
C PHE A 45 -10.54 -11.87 -22.27
N PHE A 46 -9.58 -12.40 -21.54
CA PHE A 46 -8.62 -11.66 -20.73
C PHE A 46 -7.23 -11.84 -21.31
N ASN A 47 -6.53 -10.72 -21.61
CA ASN A 47 -5.15 -10.69 -22.16
C ASN A 47 -4.94 -11.56 -23.40
N GLY A 48 -5.89 -11.53 -24.33
CA GLY A 48 -5.75 -12.17 -25.63
C GLY A 48 -6.69 -13.36 -25.85
N SER A 49 -6.64 -13.95 -27.03
CA SER A 49 -7.60 -14.95 -27.52
C SER A 49 -7.55 -16.29 -26.80
N SER A 50 -6.45 -16.63 -26.14
CA SER A 50 -6.33 -17.85 -25.32
C SER A 50 -6.92 -17.71 -23.91
N GLY A 51 -7.18 -16.48 -23.48
CA GLY A 51 -7.67 -16.17 -22.14
C GLY A 51 -9.19 -16.11 -22.04
N LEU A 52 -9.94 -17.12 -22.52
CA LEU A 52 -11.38 -17.18 -22.37
C LEU A 52 -11.77 -17.22 -20.90
N VAL A 53 -12.57 -16.21 -20.44
CA VAL A 53 -13.01 -16.10 -19.05
C VAL A 53 -14.52 -16.19 -18.87
N TYR A 54 -15.27 -15.99 -19.96
CA TYR A 54 -16.72 -16.00 -19.99
C TYR A 54 -17.27 -16.42 -21.34
N GLN A 55 -18.31 -17.24 -21.33
CA GLN A 55 -19.07 -17.59 -22.54
C GLN A 55 -20.55 -17.65 -22.21
N TRP A 56 -21.38 -17.05 -23.09
CA TRP A 56 -22.83 -17.11 -23.04
C TRP A 56 -23.41 -17.49 -24.39
N ILE A 57 -24.27 -18.48 -24.39
CA ILE A 57 -25.03 -18.97 -25.57
C ILE A 57 -26.50 -18.88 -25.21
N PRO A 58 -27.22 -17.82 -25.65
CA PRO A 58 -28.65 -17.71 -25.36
C PRO A 58 -29.45 -18.89 -25.88
N PRO A 59 -30.47 -19.37 -25.16
CA PRO A 59 -30.99 -18.89 -23.88
C PRO A 59 -30.35 -19.57 -22.64
N LEU A 60 -29.25 -20.29 -22.81
CA LEU A 60 -28.60 -21.04 -21.74
C LEU A 60 -28.00 -20.08 -20.69
N ARG A 61 -27.71 -20.59 -19.50
CA ARG A 61 -26.95 -19.83 -18.49
C ARG A 61 -25.50 -19.65 -18.93
N PRO A 62 -24.86 -18.51 -18.60
CA PRO A 62 -23.47 -18.28 -18.93
C PRO A 62 -22.51 -19.20 -18.18
N GLN A 63 -21.34 -19.40 -18.74
CA GLN A 63 -20.22 -20.15 -18.17
C GLN A 63 -19.06 -19.24 -17.85
N PHE A 64 -18.51 -19.38 -16.65
CA PHE A 64 -17.32 -18.65 -16.18
C PHE A 64 -16.14 -19.59 -16.12
N ILE A 65 -15.02 -19.18 -16.69
CA ILE A 65 -13.84 -20.03 -16.95
C ILE A 65 -12.59 -19.32 -16.41
N GLY A 66 -11.57 -20.10 -16.04
CA GLY A 66 -10.26 -19.59 -15.70
C GLY A 66 -10.29 -18.55 -14.56
N LEU A 67 -9.74 -17.37 -14.85
CA LEU A 67 -9.50 -16.30 -13.88
C LEU A 67 -10.76 -15.78 -13.15
N LEU A 68 -11.91 -15.80 -13.83
CA LEU A 68 -13.17 -15.30 -13.27
C LEU A 68 -13.97 -16.35 -12.50
N LYS A 69 -13.56 -17.62 -12.53
CA LYS A 69 -14.26 -18.68 -11.80
C LYS A 69 -14.25 -18.40 -10.29
N GLY A 70 -15.44 -18.32 -9.68
CA GLY A 70 -15.62 -18.03 -8.25
C GLY A 70 -15.46 -16.55 -7.84
N LYS A 71 -15.23 -15.64 -8.81
CA LYS A 71 -15.08 -14.20 -8.54
C LYS A 71 -16.25 -13.36 -9.05
N VAL A 72 -17.33 -13.98 -9.51
CA VAL A 72 -18.45 -13.31 -10.17
C VAL A 72 -19.77 -13.63 -9.53
N ASP A 73 -20.75 -12.72 -9.69
CA ASP A 73 -22.13 -12.93 -9.35
C ASP A 73 -22.80 -13.76 -10.46
N LEU A 74 -23.13 -15.02 -10.18
CA LEU A 74 -23.65 -15.98 -11.16
C LEU A 74 -25.09 -15.70 -11.58
N ASP A 75 -25.84 -14.96 -10.78
CA ASP A 75 -27.26 -14.65 -11.01
C ASP A 75 -27.47 -13.25 -11.56
N PHE A 76 -26.37 -12.48 -11.72
CA PHE A 76 -26.43 -11.12 -12.22
C PHE A 76 -26.96 -11.06 -13.66
N ARG A 77 -28.00 -10.26 -13.87
CA ARG A 77 -28.57 -9.92 -15.17
C ARG A 77 -28.60 -8.41 -15.33
N ILE A 78 -28.14 -7.93 -16.48
CA ILE A 78 -28.14 -6.50 -16.80
C ILE A 78 -29.47 -6.06 -17.46
N SER A 79 -30.23 -7.01 -18.00
CA SER A 79 -31.47 -6.77 -18.75
C SER A 79 -32.45 -7.93 -18.59
N GLU A 80 -33.74 -7.65 -18.71
CA GLU A 80 -34.79 -8.67 -18.79
C GLU A 80 -35.00 -9.20 -20.23
N GLU A 81 -34.40 -8.55 -21.22
CA GLU A 81 -34.44 -8.99 -22.60
C GLU A 81 -33.66 -10.29 -22.81
N PRO A 82 -34.27 -11.37 -23.38
CA PRO A 82 -33.62 -12.69 -23.43
C PRO A 82 -32.27 -12.72 -24.13
N LEU A 83 -32.04 -11.89 -25.15
CA LEU A 83 -30.78 -11.83 -25.88
C LEU A 83 -29.78 -10.79 -25.32
N GLN A 84 -30.16 -10.08 -24.24
CA GLN A 84 -29.34 -9.05 -23.60
C GLN A 84 -29.10 -9.35 -22.10
N ALA A 85 -29.78 -10.35 -21.55
CA ALA A 85 -29.82 -10.60 -20.11
C ALA A 85 -28.44 -10.77 -19.49
N TYR A 86 -27.55 -11.51 -20.12
CA TYR A 86 -26.23 -11.86 -19.62
C TYR A 86 -25.09 -11.27 -20.47
N ARG A 87 -25.31 -10.10 -21.09
CA ARG A 87 -24.25 -9.41 -21.84
C ARG A 87 -23.19 -8.78 -20.94
N ALA A 88 -23.46 -8.64 -19.66
CA ALA A 88 -22.56 -8.05 -18.67
C ALA A 88 -22.10 -9.07 -17.62
N ILE A 89 -20.92 -8.83 -17.06
CA ILE A 89 -20.30 -9.60 -15.99
C ILE A 89 -20.19 -8.71 -14.77
N LYS A 90 -20.67 -9.18 -13.60
CA LYS A 90 -20.45 -8.52 -12.31
C LYS A 90 -19.38 -9.27 -11.55
N ILE A 91 -18.18 -8.66 -11.47
CA ILE A 91 -17.03 -9.19 -10.75
C ILE A 91 -17.09 -8.70 -9.30
N LEU A 92 -16.97 -9.62 -8.36
CA LEU A 92 -17.01 -9.34 -6.93
C LEU A 92 -15.59 -9.18 -6.36
N LYS A 93 -15.40 -8.17 -5.51
CA LYS A 93 -14.15 -7.90 -4.80
C LYS A 93 -12.92 -8.01 -5.70
N PRO A 94 -12.81 -7.16 -6.73
CA PRO A 94 -11.74 -7.23 -7.70
C PRO A 94 -10.37 -7.13 -7.01
N SER A 95 -9.42 -7.95 -7.47
CA SER A 95 -8.04 -8.03 -7.01
C SER A 95 -7.07 -7.69 -8.13
N THR A 96 -5.82 -7.39 -7.81
CA THR A 96 -4.83 -6.85 -8.75
C THR A 96 -4.50 -7.77 -9.92
N ASP A 97 -4.71 -9.09 -9.76
CA ASP A 97 -4.56 -10.10 -10.82
C ASP A 97 -5.60 -9.96 -11.96
N LEU A 98 -6.65 -9.17 -11.73
CA LEU A 98 -7.66 -8.83 -12.74
C LEU A 98 -7.26 -7.61 -13.60
N SER A 99 -6.08 -7.03 -13.40
CA SER A 99 -5.55 -5.97 -14.24
C SER A 99 -5.14 -6.51 -15.59
N GLY A 100 -5.72 -5.99 -16.66
CA GLY A 100 -5.40 -6.44 -18.02
C GLY A 100 -6.39 -5.94 -19.05
N ASN A 101 -6.30 -6.51 -20.26
CA ASN A 101 -7.17 -6.18 -21.38
C ASN A 101 -8.35 -7.15 -21.44
N TYR A 102 -9.56 -6.60 -21.45
CA TYR A 102 -10.79 -7.34 -21.61
C TYR A 102 -11.33 -7.16 -23.02
N THR A 103 -11.51 -8.26 -23.72
CA THR A 103 -12.07 -8.28 -25.09
C THR A 103 -13.42 -8.95 -25.08
N CYS A 104 -14.46 -8.20 -25.43
CA CYS A 104 -15.76 -8.76 -25.75
C CYS A 104 -15.78 -9.20 -27.21
N VAL A 105 -16.30 -10.37 -27.47
CA VAL A 105 -16.58 -10.92 -28.80
C VAL A 105 -18.04 -11.34 -28.86
N VAL A 106 -18.76 -10.86 -29.85
CA VAL A 106 -20.14 -11.29 -30.14
C VAL A 106 -20.16 -11.86 -31.56
N SER A 107 -20.56 -13.10 -31.67
CA SER A 107 -20.57 -13.81 -32.97
C SER A 107 -21.89 -14.51 -33.23
N SER A 108 -22.21 -14.66 -34.52
CA SER A 108 -23.24 -15.53 -35.04
C SER A 108 -22.62 -16.52 -36.04
N PHE A 109 -23.42 -17.33 -36.72
CA PHE A 109 -22.87 -18.19 -37.81
C PHE A 109 -22.32 -17.39 -38.98
N LEU A 110 -22.69 -16.14 -39.16
CA LEU A 110 -22.36 -15.34 -40.33
C LEU A 110 -21.32 -14.25 -40.04
N GLU A 111 -21.28 -13.73 -38.83
CA GLU A 111 -20.51 -12.51 -38.52
C GLU A 111 -19.98 -12.54 -37.10
N GLU A 112 -18.92 -11.78 -36.86
CA GLU A 112 -18.30 -11.57 -35.57
C GLU A 112 -17.87 -10.11 -35.44
N ASP A 113 -18.11 -9.53 -34.27
CA ASP A 113 -17.56 -8.24 -33.88
C ASP A 113 -16.84 -8.33 -32.53
N LYS A 114 -15.79 -7.52 -32.33
CA LYS A 114 -14.98 -7.53 -31.13
C LYS A 114 -14.48 -6.14 -30.75
N GLN A 115 -14.45 -5.88 -29.43
CA GLN A 115 -13.88 -4.67 -28.90
C GLN A 115 -13.07 -4.98 -27.62
N THR A 116 -12.03 -4.20 -27.39
CA THR A 116 -11.11 -4.38 -26.24
C THR A 116 -10.98 -3.10 -25.44
N ARG A 117 -10.96 -3.23 -24.10
CA ARG A 117 -10.67 -2.14 -23.16
C ARG A 117 -9.77 -2.64 -22.04
N PRO A 118 -8.83 -1.81 -21.56
CA PRO A 118 -8.01 -2.11 -20.41
C PRO A 118 -8.78 -1.83 -19.10
N MET A 119 -8.41 -2.57 -18.05
CA MET A 119 -8.77 -2.29 -16.67
C MET A 119 -7.53 -2.45 -15.80
N ILE A 120 -7.31 -1.51 -14.90
CA ILE A 120 -6.27 -1.59 -13.86
C ILE A 120 -6.98 -1.66 -12.52
N VAL A 121 -6.77 -2.76 -11.79
CA VAL A 121 -7.17 -2.87 -10.38
C VAL A 121 -5.98 -2.48 -9.55
N TYR A 122 -5.98 -1.28 -8.96
CA TYR A 122 -4.83 -0.75 -8.24
C TYR A 122 -4.98 -0.87 -6.72
N SER A 123 -3.84 -1.00 -6.04
CA SER A 123 -3.74 -0.94 -4.59
C SER A 123 -2.94 0.29 -4.20
N PRO A 124 -3.53 1.28 -3.51
CA PRO A 124 -2.84 2.50 -3.08
C PRO A 124 -1.81 2.23 -1.99
N GLY A 125 -1.77 0.98 -1.48
CA GLY A 125 -0.85 0.56 -0.45
C GLY A 125 -1.37 0.78 0.96
N LYS A 126 -0.50 0.38 1.90
CA LYS A 126 -0.69 0.56 3.34
C LYS A 126 0.61 1.05 3.96
N ASN A 127 0.54 1.56 5.18
CA ASN A 127 1.71 1.94 5.96
C ASN A 127 2.62 2.93 5.21
N PHE A 128 2.00 3.95 4.56
CA PHE A 128 2.78 5.03 3.98
C PHE A 128 3.30 5.93 5.09
N HIS A 129 4.60 5.81 5.40
CA HIS A 129 5.29 6.52 6.47
C HIS A 129 6.43 7.35 5.92
N PHE A 130 6.59 8.53 6.48
CA PHE A 130 7.75 9.37 6.27
C PHE A 130 8.28 9.80 7.62
N VAL A 131 9.47 9.32 7.98
CA VAL A 131 10.10 9.55 9.28
C VAL A 131 11.50 10.10 9.11
N GLN A 132 11.98 10.80 10.13
CA GLN A 132 13.35 11.28 10.23
C GLN A 132 14.02 10.63 11.45
N GLU A 133 15.23 10.09 11.22
CA GLU A 133 16.09 9.50 12.25
C GLU A 133 17.34 10.34 12.38
N LYS A 134 17.54 10.94 13.54
CA LYS A 134 18.73 11.73 13.87
C LYS A 134 19.60 10.96 14.86
N LYS A 135 20.62 10.25 14.35
CA LYS A 135 21.60 9.51 15.16
C LYS A 135 22.80 10.36 15.56
N TYR A 136 23.10 11.40 14.80
CA TYR A 136 24.23 12.31 15.01
C TYR A 136 23.75 13.76 14.99
N VAL A 137 24.44 14.65 15.70
CA VAL A 137 24.05 16.06 15.83
C VAL A 137 23.99 16.77 14.48
N PHE A 138 24.86 16.37 13.55
CA PHE A 138 25.11 17.08 12.28
C PHE A 138 24.50 16.42 11.05
N LEU A 139 23.69 15.35 11.20
CA LEU A 139 23.01 14.72 10.08
C LEU A 139 21.67 14.06 10.48
N VAL A 140 20.75 14.01 9.53
CA VAL A 140 19.48 13.31 9.63
C VAL A 140 19.32 12.30 8.50
N THR A 141 18.79 11.13 8.80
CA THR A 141 18.34 10.16 7.80
C THR A 141 16.85 10.30 7.60
N LEU A 142 16.42 10.60 6.39
CA LEU A 142 15.03 10.64 5.96
C LEU A 142 14.67 9.27 5.41
N ILE A 143 13.60 8.67 5.92
CA ILE A 143 13.14 7.34 5.51
C ILE A 143 11.68 7.43 5.12
N CYS A 144 11.39 7.10 3.87
CA CYS A 144 10.02 7.05 3.37
C CYS A 144 9.71 5.64 2.86
N SER A 145 8.61 5.04 3.30
CA SER A 145 8.25 3.67 2.96
C SER A 145 6.75 3.47 2.83
N ALA A 146 6.37 2.52 1.96
CA ALA A 146 5.00 2.07 1.80
C ALA A 146 4.97 0.60 1.33
N GLU A 147 3.86 -0.10 1.60
CA GLU A 147 3.70 -1.52 1.34
C GLU A 147 2.39 -1.84 0.63
N ASN A 148 2.31 -3.04 0.03
CA ASN A 148 1.12 -3.55 -0.66
C ASN A 148 0.64 -2.66 -1.81
N LEU A 149 1.58 -2.12 -2.55
CA LEU A 149 1.35 -1.22 -3.69
C LEU A 149 1.17 -2.00 -4.99
N TYR A 150 0.28 -1.55 -5.86
CA TYR A 150 0.14 -2.03 -7.23
C TYR A 150 -0.59 -0.97 -8.09
N PRO A 151 -0.15 -0.72 -9.33
CA PRO A 151 1.01 -1.26 -10.03
C PRO A 151 2.34 -0.79 -9.42
N ARG A 152 3.46 -0.99 -10.12
CA ARG A 152 4.80 -0.61 -9.65
C ARG A 152 4.82 0.85 -9.21
N PRO A 153 5.24 1.14 -7.95
CA PRO A 153 5.28 2.50 -7.43
C PRO A 153 6.53 3.25 -7.88
N GLU A 154 6.40 4.58 -7.93
CA GLU A 154 7.51 5.52 -7.92
C GLU A 154 7.46 6.30 -6.60
N ILE A 155 8.62 6.47 -5.96
CA ILE A 155 8.74 7.19 -4.69
C ILE A 155 9.93 8.12 -4.75
N SER A 156 9.78 9.33 -4.18
CA SER A 156 10.86 10.32 -4.12
C SER A 156 10.75 11.18 -2.87
N ILE A 157 11.91 11.60 -2.33
CA ILE A 157 11.99 12.61 -1.29
C ILE A 157 12.42 13.93 -1.94
N LEU A 158 11.65 14.96 -1.68
CA LEU A 158 11.82 16.30 -2.22
C LEU A 158 12.23 17.27 -1.12
N ALA A 159 13.16 18.17 -1.44
CA ALA A 159 13.46 19.39 -0.70
C ALA A 159 13.14 20.58 -1.59
N GLN A 160 12.32 21.52 -1.13
CA GLN A 160 11.89 22.69 -1.91
C GLN A 160 11.35 22.31 -3.31
N GLY A 161 10.57 21.21 -3.38
CA GLY A 161 10.00 20.69 -4.62
C GLY A 161 10.99 20.00 -5.58
N LYS A 162 12.27 19.81 -5.19
CA LYS A 162 13.29 19.14 -6.01
C LYS A 162 13.70 17.80 -5.39
N PRO A 163 13.82 16.71 -6.19
CA PRO A 163 14.25 15.42 -5.69
C PRO A 163 15.67 15.47 -5.11
N LEU A 164 15.85 14.81 -3.95
CA LEU A 164 17.17 14.63 -3.36
C LEU A 164 17.99 13.63 -4.19
N LYS A 165 19.12 14.08 -4.72
CA LYS A 165 19.99 13.27 -5.64
C LYS A 165 20.62 12.06 -4.96
N GLN A 166 20.87 12.14 -3.65
CA GLN A 166 21.50 11.08 -2.85
C GLN A 166 20.50 10.06 -2.28
N ALA A 167 19.24 10.15 -2.66
CA ALA A 167 18.24 9.19 -2.20
C ALA A 167 18.45 7.81 -2.83
N VAL A 168 18.46 6.78 -1.97
CA VAL A 168 18.58 5.37 -2.38
C VAL A 168 17.24 4.69 -2.18
N THR A 169 16.71 4.08 -3.25
CA THR A 169 15.41 3.42 -3.24
C THR A 169 15.56 1.91 -3.36
N GLU A 170 14.94 1.19 -2.45
CA GLU A 170 14.79 -0.26 -2.46
C GLU A 170 13.34 -0.62 -2.81
N LEU A 171 13.16 -1.50 -3.78
CA LEU A 171 11.86 -1.99 -4.23
C LEU A 171 11.85 -3.51 -4.12
N LYS A 172 10.85 -4.05 -3.43
CA LYS A 172 10.61 -5.49 -3.28
C LYS A 172 9.22 -5.84 -3.77
N MET A 173 9.06 -7.02 -4.36
CA MET A 173 7.77 -7.55 -4.74
C MET A 173 7.53 -8.85 -3.98
N ASN A 174 6.34 -9.01 -3.40
CA ASN A 174 5.95 -10.23 -2.71
C ASN A 174 5.37 -11.27 -3.68
N SER A 175 5.06 -12.47 -3.18
CA SER A 175 4.48 -13.57 -3.96
C SER A 175 3.09 -13.27 -4.54
N TRP A 176 2.41 -12.23 -4.05
CA TRP A 176 1.11 -11.78 -4.54
C TRP A 176 1.23 -10.71 -5.63
N GLY A 177 2.46 -10.39 -6.07
CA GLY A 177 2.71 -9.34 -7.06
C GLY A 177 2.56 -7.92 -6.54
N LEU A 178 2.48 -7.71 -5.21
CA LEU A 178 2.39 -6.41 -4.59
C LEU A 178 3.78 -5.91 -4.21
N TYR A 179 3.99 -4.61 -4.36
CA TYR A 179 5.26 -3.96 -4.09
C TYR A 179 5.33 -3.39 -2.67
N ALA A 180 6.52 -3.49 -2.08
CA ALA A 180 6.96 -2.69 -0.95
C ALA A 180 8.12 -1.82 -1.43
N VAL A 181 8.10 -0.54 -1.08
CA VAL A 181 9.12 0.42 -1.48
C VAL A 181 9.62 1.21 -0.28
N THR A 182 10.93 1.41 -0.22
CA THR A 182 11.57 2.25 0.80
C THR A 182 12.60 3.13 0.12
N THR A 183 12.56 4.43 0.37
CA THR A 183 13.61 5.36 -0.06
C THR A 183 14.24 6.02 1.16
N LYS A 184 15.55 6.15 1.14
CA LYS A 184 16.36 6.74 2.22
C LYS A 184 17.28 7.82 1.65
N ALA A 185 17.36 8.93 2.35
CA ALA A 185 18.30 10.00 2.04
C ALA A 185 18.97 10.50 3.32
N VAL A 186 20.27 10.77 3.26
CA VAL A 186 21.02 11.39 4.35
C VAL A 186 21.19 12.87 4.02
N VAL A 187 20.87 13.73 4.97
CA VAL A 187 20.98 15.18 4.84
C VAL A 187 21.91 15.67 5.96
N HIS A 188 22.93 16.45 5.62
CA HIS A 188 23.81 17.11 6.57
C HIS A 188 23.24 18.47 6.96
N ASP A 189 23.46 18.87 8.21
CA ASP A 189 23.00 20.18 8.72
C ASP A 189 23.55 21.34 7.87
N ASP A 190 24.78 21.20 7.36
CA ASP A 190 25.45 22.20 6.51
C ASP A 190 24.77 22.39 5.13
N ASP A 191 24.00 21.39 4.68
CA ASP A 191 23.24 21.46 3.43
C ASP A 191 21.95 22.28 3.60
N VAL A 192 21.48 22.46 4.86
CA VAL A 192 20.27 23.19 5.21
C VAL A 192 20.65 24.63 5.59
N ARG A 193 20.40 25.56 4.68
CA ARG A 193 20.81 26.97 4.83
C ARG A 193 19.75 27.85 5.55
N THR A 194 18.60 27.30 5.81
CA THR A 194 17.48 27.96 6.47
C THR A 194 17.33 27.46 7.91
N PRO A 195 16.63 28.19 8.80
CA PRO A 195 16.42 27.72 10.17
C PRO A 195 15.70 26.37 10.25
N TYR A 196 14.96 26.01 9.23
CA TYR A 196 14.30 24.70 9.06
C TYR A 196 14.17 24.37 7.57
N GLU A 197 14.03 23.10 7.26
CA GLU A 197 13.75 22.62 5.91
C GLU A 197 12.54 21.67 5.93
N GLU A 198 11.62 21.87 4.99
CA GLU A 198 10.50 20.96 4.79
C GLU A 198 10.86 19.93 3.72
N PHE A 199 10.75 18.66 4.11
CA PHE A 199 10.90 17.54 3.20
C PHE A 199 9.56 16.93 2.90
N THR A 200 9.33 16.61 1.63
CA THR A 200 8.12 15.95 1.16
C THR A 200 8.47 14.60 0.54
N CYS A 201 7.88 13.52 1.03
CA CYS A 201 7.92 12.25 0.32
C CYS A 201 6.68 12.13 -0.56
N THR A 202 6.89 11.89 -1.86
CA THR A 202 5.84 11.68 -2.84
C THR A 202 5.85 10.23 -3.30
N LEU A 203 4.69 9.58 -3.27
CA LEU A 203 4.43 8.22 -3.73
C LEU A 203 3.43 8.28 -4.88
N SER A 204 3.78 7.69 -6.03
CA SER A 204 2.93 7.68 -7.22
C SER A 204 2.76 6.28 -7.80
N LEU A 205 1.56 5.99 -8.27
CA LEU A 205 1.21 4.84 -9.09
C LEU A 205 0.76 5.39 -10.45
N LEU A 206 1.70 5.71 -11.33
CA LEU A 206 1.43 6.44 -12.59
C LEU A 206 0.35 5.79 -13.45
N PRO A 207 0.35 4.45 -13.69
CA PRO A 207 -0.70 3.82 -14.50
C PRO A 207 -2.10 3.94 -13.90
N ALA A 208 -2.21 4.16 -12.58
CA ALA A 208 -3.47 4.36 -11.87
C ALA A 208 -3.81 5.84 -11.66
N ASN A 209 -2.98 6.77 -12.14
CA ASN A 209 -3.10 8.21 -11.90
C ASN A 209 -3.30 8.55 -10.41
N TYR A 210 -2.65 7.76 -9.53
CA TYR A 210 -2.72 7.92 -8.08
C TYR A 210 -1.41 8.53 -7.58
N THR A 211 -1.51 9.58 -6.78
CA THR A 211 -0.36 10.22 -6.13
C THR A 211 -0.77 10.68 -4.73
N THR A 212 0.11 10.43 -3.77
CA THR A 212 -0.04 10.88 -2.39
C THR A 212 1.29 11.36 -1.84
N ASN A 213 1.27 12.18 -0.79
CA ASN A 213 2.49 12.70 -0.18
C ASN A 213 2.41 12.70 1.35
N ARG A 214 3.60 12.80 1.98
CA ARG A 214 3.80 13.03 3.40
C ARG A 214 4.90 14.07 3.55
N THR A 215 4.76 14.96 4.50
CA THR A 215 5.75 16.01 4.80
C THR A 215 6.31 15.84 6.20
N THR A 216 7.54 16.29 6.39
CA THR A 216 8.19 16.42 7.70
C THR A 216 9.07 17.66 7.70
N VAL A 217 9.18 18.32 8.85
CA VAL A 217 10.01 19.53 9.02
C VAL A 217 11.25 19.15 9.82
N TYR A 218 12.40 19.51 9.31
CA TYR A 218 13.69 19.30 9.94
C TYR A 218 14.30 20.62 10.41
N TYR A 219 14.85 20.61 11.63
CA TYR A 219 15.59 21.72 12.24
C TYR A 219 17.05 21.32 12.44
N PRO A 220 18.00 21.94 11.72
CA PRO A 220 19.43 21.67 11.89
C PRO A 220 19.89 21.97 13.32
N GLY A 221 20.86 21.20 13.82
CA GLY A 221 21.44 21.39 15.16
C GLY A 221 20.57 20.94 16.34
N LEU A 222 19.26 20.73 16.16
CA LEU A 222 18.40 20.24 17.23
C LEU A 222 18.46 18.69 17.35
N MET A 223 18.71 18.22 18.58
CA MET A 223 18.58 16.80 18.91
C MET A 223 17.17 16.51 19.45
N PRO A 224 16.59 15.34 19.18
CA PRO A 224 15.37 14.91 19.84
C PRO A 224 15.54 14.95 21.36
N THR A 225 14.54 15.44 22.09
CA THR A 225 14.60 15.63 23.56
C THR A 225 14.98 14.37 24.33
N ALA A 226 14.60 13.19 23.84
CA ALA A 226 14.99 11.90 24.41
C ALA A 226 16.51 11.63 24.33
N TYR A 227 17.21 12.20 23.35
CA TYR A 227 18.66 12.04 23.19
C TYR A 227 19.43 12.99 24.08
N ILE A 228 18.88 14.20 24.37
CA ILE A 228 19.50 15.17 25.28
C ILE A 228 19.50 14.61 26.71
N ALA A 229 18.42 13.97 27.13
CA ALA A 229 18.34 13.34 28.47
C ALA A 229 19.33 12.18 28.62
N ALA A 230 19.56 11.37 27.58
CA ALA A 230 20.55 10.28 27.61
C ALA A 230 22.00 10.78 27.65
N TYR A 231 22.29 11.88 26.97
CA TYR A 231 23.65 12.47 26.96
C TYR A 231 24.01 13.17 28.25
N GLU A 232 23.03 13.74 28.97
CA GLU A 232 23.24 14.33 30.29
C GLU A 232 23.52 13.29 31.38
N VAL A 233 23.02 12.03 31.20
CA VAL A 233 23.26 10.91 32.13
C VAL A 233 24.65 10.30 31.96
N GLU A 234 25.29 10.43 30.77
CA GLU A 234 26.60 9.85 30.46
C GLU A 234 27.81 10.78 30.70
N LYS A 235 27.62 11.99 31.22
CA LYS A 235 28.76 12.80 31.62
C LYS A 235 29.48 12.13 32.79
N PRO A 236 30.76 11.70 32.65
CA PRO A 236 31.50 11.17 33.77
C PRO A 236 31.61 12.25 34.86
N GLN A 237 31.26 11.89 36.08
CA GLN A 237 31.62 12.71 37.23
C GLN A 237 33.13 12.87 37.23
N GLU A 238 33.61 14.06 36.94
CA GLU A 238 35.00 14.42 37.22
C GLU A 238 35.25 14.24 38.71
N ARG A 239 36.01 13.19 39.05
CA ARG A 239 36.54 13.04 40.38
C ARG A 239 37.57 14.17 40.56
N HIS A 240 37.16 15.17 41.33
CA HIS A 240 38.15 16.09 41.91
C HIS A 240 39.04 15.30 42.86
N SER A 241 40.23 15.00 42.43
CA SER A 241 41.35 14.58 43.28
C SER A 241 41.82 15.81 44.05
N ASN A 242 41.34 15.93 45.31
CA ASN A 242 41.96 16.84 46.29
C ASN A 242 43.31 16.27 46.65
N VAL A 243 44.37 16.92 46.16
CA VAL A 243 45.75 16.84 46.72
C VAL A 243 45.81 17.82 47.86
N GLY A 244 46.24 17.33 49.04
CA GLY A 244 46.16 17.97 50.30
C GLY A 244 46.97 19.25 50.50
N ALA A 245 46.56 20.01 51.47
CA ALA A 245 47.43 20.88 52.28
C ALA A 245 46.95 20.80 53.72
N TYR A 246 47.90 20.56 54.55
CA TYR A 246 47.85 20.59 56.01
C TYR A 246 47.49 21.98 56.51
N ASP A 247 46.66 22.13 57.55
CA ASP A 247 47.05 22.64 58.88
C ASP A 247 45.86 22.89 59.78
N GLU A 248 46.04 22.37 60.99
CA GLU A 248 45.70 22.81 62.36
C GLU A 248 44.27 23.26 62.79
N CYS A 249 43.78 22.42 63.68
CA CYS A 249 43.33 22.68 65.05
C CYS A 249 42.27 23.76 65.35
N ILE A 250 41.27 23.36 66.06
CA ILE A 250 40.88 23.62 67.47
C ILE A 250 39.35 23.71 67.65
N LEU A 251 38.89 22.79 68.54
CA LEU A 251 37.83 22.90 69.52
C LEU A 251 36.36 23.27 69.12
N GLY A 252 35.47 22.36 69.50
CA GLY A 252 34.22 22.77 70.09
C GLY A 252 33.01 21.83 69.87
N CYS A 253 32.89 20.87 70.72
CA CYS A 253 31.70 20.32 71.42
C CYS A 253 30.30 20.28 70.82
N ASN A 254 29.79 19.07 70.93
CA ASN A 254 28.44 18.68 71.45
C ASN A 254 27.28 18.53 70.47
N SER A 255 26.95 17.29 70.26
CA SER A 255 25.82 16.50 70.86
C SER A 255 24.46 16.62 70.15
N HIS A 256 23.99 15.50 69.94
CA HIS A 256 22.67 14.86 70.08
C HIS A 256 22.12 14.26 68.79
N THR A 257 22.21 12.94 68.77
CA THR A 257 21.14 11.92 68.63
C THR A 257 19.93 12.24 67.73
N SER A 258 19.68 11.47 66.73
CA SER A 258 18.71 10.38 66.84
C SER A 258 18.56 9.61 65.53
N ALA A 259 18.40 8.32 65.69
CA ALA A 259 18.17 7.31 64.67
C ALA A 259 16.74 7.41 64.14
N ALA A 260 16.59 7.07 62.89
CA ALA A 260 15.45 6.26 62.42
C ALA A 260 15.75 5.71 61.04
N SER A 261 15.89 4.45 60.99
CA SER A 261 15.52 3.39 60.08
C SER A 261 14.40 3.74 59.07
N GLU A 262 14.53 3.18 57.92
CA GLU A 262 13.60 2.25 57.25
C GLU A 262 13.59 2.39 55.73
N GLN A 263 14.00 1.33 55.17
CA GLN A 263 13.26 0.40 54.27
C GLN A 263 13.19 0.77 52.79
N SER A 264 13.99 -0.03 52.11
CA SER A 264 13.89 -0.42 50.70
C SER A 264 12.45 -0.84 50.30
N ARG A 265 12.02 -0.40 49.15
CA ARG A 265 11.01 -1.09 48.35
C ARG A 265 11.49 -1.19 46.90
N GLU A 266 12.01 -2.36 46.60
CA GLU A 266 12.04 -2.89 45.21
C GLU A 266 10.61 -3.07 44.72
N GLN A 267 10.28 -2.51 43.59
CA GLN A 267 9.11 -2.92 42.82
C GLN A 267 9.59 -3.60 41.56
N THR A 268 9.50 -4.92 41.59
CA THR A 268 9.63 -5.85 40.46
C THR A 268 8.43 -5.65 39.55
N ILE A 269 8.67 -5.37 38.27
CA ILE A 269 7.62 -5.40 37.25
C ILE A 269 7.67 -6.78 36.58
N ASP A 270 6.66 -7.59 36.88
CA ASP A 270 6.38 -8.87 36.26
C ASP A 270 5.85 -8.64 34.82
N VAL A 271 6.59 -9.11 33.83
CA VAL A 271 6.13 -9.26 32.46
C VAL A 271 5.44 -10.62 32.33
N LEU A 272 4.12 -10.61 32.26
CA LEU A 272 3.31 -11.79 31.97
C LEU A 272 3.43 -12.18 30.49
N LEU A 273 4.16 -13.27 30.23
CA LEU A 273 4.13 -14.03 28.99
C LEU A 273 2.98 -15.06 29.09
N ALA A 274 1.98 -14.94 28.25
CA ALA A 274 0.94 -15.97 28.06
C ALA A 274 1.39 -16.99 27.00
N PRO A 275 1.20 -18.30 27.22
CA PRO A 275 1.57 -19.32 26.25
C PRO A 275 0.49 -19.54 25.19
N TYR A 276 0.92 -19.63 23.93
CA TYR A 276 0.11 -20.10 22.81
C TYR A 276 -0.16 -21.60 22.94
N ASN A 277 -1.42 -21.94 23.02
CA ASN A 277 -1.90 -23.34 23.00
C ASN A 277 -2.18 -23.76 21.55
N THR A 278 -1.37 -24.67 21.04
CA THR A 278 -1.65 -25.46 19.84
C THR A 278 -2.68 -26.53 20.14
N ARG A 279 -3.81 -26.51 19.45
CA ARG A 279 -4.72 -27.65 19.36
C ARG A 279 -4.71 -28.18 17.92
N THR A 280 -4.06 -29.32 17.76
CA THR A 280 -4.28 -30.28 16.69
C THR A 280 -5.60 -31.02 16.92
N THR A 281 -6.45 -31.09 15.91
CA THR A 281 -7.49 -32.15 15.84
C THR A 281 -7.51 -32.70 14.43
N ASN A 282 -7.13 -33.97 14.35
CA ASN A 282 -7.42 -34.91 13.26
C ASN A 282 -8.91 -35.21 13.21
N ALA A 283 -9.51 -35.15 12.02
CA ALA A 283 -10.46 -36.12 11.44
C ALA A 283 -10.84 -35.61 10.05
#